data_f443fc192b8757fd0ae7b21dca5ab0c7
#
_entry.id   f443fc192b8757fd0ae7b21dca5ab0c7
#
_cell.length_a   1.000
_cell.length_b   1.000
_cell.length_c   1.000
_cell.angle_alpha   90.00
_cell.angle_beta   90.00
_cell.angle_gamma   90.00
#
_symmetry.space_group_name_H-M   'P 1'
#
loop_
_entity.id
_entity.type
_entity.pdbx_description
1 polymer ?
#
loop_
_entity_poly.entity_id
_entity_poly.type
_entity_poly.pdbx_seq_one_letter_code
_entity_poly.pdbx_strand_id
1 'polypeptide(L)'
;YVGFDANQGAEVQGQMVKDYIEKNIDKIDRNGDGVIGYVLAIGDIGHNDSIARTRGVRKALGTGVEKDGEINSAPTGTNTDGKAAEVQDAELEVNGKKYVVRELASQEMKNSAGATWDAATAGNAIGTWSSSFGDSIDVVVSNNDGMGMSMFNAWSKDNKVPTFGYDANSDAVAAIAEGYGGTVSQHADVQAYLTLRVLRNALDGVDVDTGIGTADEAGNVLSEDVYKYSEEERSYYALNAAVTADNYKDFTDSTVVWKPVSNQLDSSKHPTKKVWLNIYNASDNFLSSTYQPLLQNYDDLLNLDVEYIGGDGQTESNVTNRLGNPNQYDAFAINMVKTDNAASYTAILNQ
;
A
#
# COMPACT_ATOMS: atom_id res chain seq x y z
N TYR A 1 -17.11 -2.27 5.37
CA TYR A 1 -15.85 -2.12 4.63
C TYR A 1 -14.73 -2.85 5.35
N VAL A 2 -13.80 -3.40 4.57
CA VAL A 2 -12.55 -4.01 5.08
C VAL A 2 -11.40 -3.44 4.28
N GLY A 3 -10.33 -3.01 4.95
CA GLY A 3 -9.15 -2.46 4.31
C GLY A 3 -8.09 -2.05 5.34
N PHE A 4 -7.35 -1.01 5.03
CA PHE A 4 -6.43 -0.34 5.95
C PHE A 4 -6.69 1.17 5.95
N ASP A 5 -6.21 1.87 6.96
CA ASP A 5 -6.29 3.34 7.01
C ASP A 5 -5.13 3.92 6.20
N ALA A 6 -5.43 4.48 5.03
CA ALA A 6 -4.45 5.06 4.12
C ALA A 6 -3.69 6.25 4.76
N ASN A 7 -4.37 7.05 5.60
CA ASN A 7 -3.73 8.18 6.28
C ASN A 7 -2.78 7.70 7.37
N GLN A 8 -3.19 6.71 8.17
CA GLN A 8 -2.33 6.10 9.19
C GLN A 8 -1.10 5.43 8.53
N GLY A 9 -1.29 4.70 7.43
CA GLY A 9 -0.19 4.10 6.68
C GLY A 9 0.76 5.14 6.07
N ALA A 10 0.22 6.25 5.58
CA ALA A 10 1.00 7.37 5.06
C ALA A 10 1.83 8.06 6.16
N GLU A 11 1.28 8.21 7.36
CA GLU A 11 2.01 8.71 8.52
C GLU A 11 3.13 7.76 8.94
N VAL A 12 2.89 6.45 8.92
CA VAL A 12 3.92 5.42 9.19
C VAL A 12 5.05 5.53 8.18
N GLN A 13 4.75 5.64 6.86
CA GLN A 13 5.78 5.78 5.83
C GLN A 13 6.59 7.06 6.02
N GLY A 14 5.92 8.19 6.20
CA GLY A 14 6.60 9.48 6.37
C GLY A 14 7.48 9.50 7.61
N GLN A 15 7.00 8.98 8.73
CA GLN A 15 7.77 8.90 9.97
C GLN A 15 8.96 7.95 9.85
N MET A 16 8.78 6.78 9.22
CA MET A 16 9.87 5.83 8.95
C MET A 16 11.02 6.47 8.16
N VAL A 17 10.71 7.24 7.12
CA VAL A 17 11.72 7.96 6.33
C VAL A 17 12.44 9.00 7.18
N LYS A 18 11.69 9.79 7.96
CA LYS A 18 12.25 10.82 8.85
C LYS A 18 13.16 10.21 9.91
N ASP A 19 12.70 9.16 10.59
CA ASP A 19 13.49 8.47 11.63
C ASP A 19 14.80 7.91 11.06
N TYR A 20 14.75 7.38 9.83
CA TYR A 20 15.95 6.90 9.15
C TYR A 20 16.94 8.04 8.87
N ILE A 21 16.46 9.18 8.37
CA ILE A 21 17.31 10.37 8.14
C ILE A 21 17.95 10.81 9.45
N GLU A 22 17.18 10.97 10.53
CA GLU A 22 17.68 11.39 11.83
C GLU A 22 18.70 10.42 12.42
N LYS A 23 18.42 9.10 12.34
CA LYS A 23 19.30 8.02 12.83
C LYS A 23 20.63 7.98 12.07
N ASN A 24 20.63 8.34 10.78
CA ASN A 24 21.78 8.24 9.90
C ASN A 24 22.36 9.61 9.48
N ILE A 25 22.06 10.68 10.21
CA ILE A 25 22.34 12.07 9.81
C ILE A 25 23.82 12.31 9.47
N ASP A 26 24.74 11.64 10.14
CA ASP A 26 26.20 11.78 9.91
C ASP A 26 26.67 11.17 8.57
N LYS A 27 25.81 10.41 7.88
CA LYS A 27 26.14 9.65 6.66
C LYS A 27 25.18 9.91 5.50
N ILE A 28 23.98 10.43 5.81
CA ILE A 28 22.90 10.57 4.83
C ILE A 28 23.17 11.73 3.86
N ASP A 29 23.76 12.82 4.31
CA ASP A 29 24.19 13.96 3.50
C ASP A 29 25.44 13.54 2.69
N ARG A 30 25.21 13.02 1.49
CA ARG A 30 26.23 12.31 0.70
C ARG A 30 27.27 13.23 0.09
N ASN A 31 26.90 14.45 -0.25
CA ASN A 31 27.77 15.47 -0.80
C ASN A 31 28.28 16.46 0.25
N GLY A 32 27.77 16.42 1.48
CA GLY A 32 28.21 17.27 2.62
C GLY A 32 27.78 18.73 2.52
N ASP A 33 26.74 19.06 1.76
CA ASP A 33 26.30 20.43 1.54
C ASP A 33 25.28 20.93 2.59
N GLY A 34 24.87 20.08 3.51
CA GLY A 34 23.87 20.38 4.56
C GLY A 34 22.43 20.30 4.07
N VAL A 35 22.19 19.80 2.85
CA VAL A 35 20.87 19.56 2.28
C VAL A 35 20.63 18.06 2.16
N ILE A 36 19.54 17.60 2.74
CA ILE A 36 19.06 16.22 2.58
C ILE A 36 18.07 16.20 1.43
N GLY A 37 18.56 15.84 0.25
CA GLY A 37 17.78 15.79 -0.98
C GLY A 37 17.06 14.47 -1.15
N TYR A 38 15.74 14.50 -1.44
CA TYR A 38 15.02 13.30 -1.77
C TYR A 38 14.26 13.39 -3.10
N VAL A 39 13.99 12.26 -3.70
CA VAL A 39 13.12 12.12 -4.87
C VAL A 39 11.94 11.22 -4.53
N LEU A 40 10.77 11.46 -5.15
CA LEU A 40 9.52 10.78 -4.83
C LEU A 40 8.84 10.21 -6.07
N ALA A 41 8.69 8.87 -6.10
CA ALA A 41 7.90 8.17 -7.10
C ALA A 41 6.43 8.10 -6.67
N ILE A 42 5.55 8.76 -7.42
CA ILE A 42 4.11 8.82 -7.18
C ILE A 42 3.43 7.75 -8.05
N GLY A 43 2.53 6.96 -7.48
CA GLY A 43 1.85 5.87 -8.19
C GLY A 43 0.85 6.38 -9.22
N ASP A 44 -0.30 6.86 -8.75
CA ASP A 44 -1.40 7.42 -9.55
C ASP A 44 -1.94 8.66 -8.85
N ILE A 45 -1.90 9.80 -9.50
CA ILE A 45 -2.33 11.09 -8.92
C ILE A 45 -3.82 11.16 -8.58
N GLY A 46 -4.63 10.23 -9.10
CA GLY A 46 -6.05 10.09 -8.80
C GLY A 46 -6.39 8.97 -7.79
N HIS A 47 -5.38 8.22 -7.34
CA HIS A 47 -5.58 7.11 -6.40
C HIS A 47 -5.48 7.58 -4.94
N ASN A 48 -6.47 7.26 -4.10
CA ASN A 48 -6.53 7.72 -2.71
C ASN A 48 -5.26 7.40 -1.92
N ASP A 49 -4.73 6.19 -2.03
CA ASP A 49 -3.52 5.78 -1.30
C ASP A 49 -2.28 6.54 -1.79
N SER A 50 -2.16 6.73 -3.10
CA SER A 50 -1.05 7.49 -3.68
C SER A 50 -1.05 8.95 -3.19
N ILE A 51 -2.24 9.56 -3.14
CA ILE A 51 -2.46 10.90 -2.59
C ILE A 51 -2.06 10.92 -1.11
N ALA A 52 -2.56 9.98 -0.31
CA ALA A 52 -2.27 9.90 1.11
C ALA A 52 -0.77 9.70 1.37
N ARG A 53 -0.13 8.72 0.72
CA ARG A 53 1.30 8.40 0.88
C ARG A 53 2.20 9.59 0.48
N THR A 54 1.90 10.27 -0.62
CA THR A 54 2.62 11.49 -1.04
C THR A 54 2.50 12.60 0.01
N ARG A 55 1.28 12.85 0.50
CA ARG A 55 1.01 13.84 1.56
C ARG A 55 1.70 13.49 2.87
N GLY A 56 1.68 12.22 3.28
CA GLY A 56 2.29 11.73 4.52
C GLY A 56 3.81 11.94 4.53
N VAL A 57 4.49 11.61 3.43
CA VAL A 57 5.93 11.85 3.28
C VAL A 57 6.26 13.35 3.35
N ARG A 58 5.56 14.18 2.58
CA ARG A 58 5.77 15.64 2.57
C ARG A 58 5.46 16.29 3.92
N LYS A 59 4.43 15.79 4.63
CA LYS A 59 4.07 16.23 5.99
C LYS A 59 5.18 15.91 6.98
N ALA A 60 5.63 14.67 7.02
CA ALA A 60 6.65 14.22 7.96
C ALA A 60 8.00 14.90 7.75
N LEU A 61 8.38 15.14 6.49
CA LEU A 61 9.61 15.82 6.11
C LEU A 61 9.49 17.36 6.12
N GLY A 62 8.29 17.91 6.32
CA GLY A 62 8.03 19.35 6.36
C GLY A 62 8.07 20.06 5.00
N THR A 63 8.21 19.30 3.90
CA THR A 63 8.35 19.87 2.55
C THR A 63 7.00 20.15 1.86
N GLY A 64 5.91 19.69 2.44
CA GLY A 64 4.57 19.94 1.91
C GLY A 64 4.11 21.38 2.12
N VAL A 65 3.56 21.98 1.09
CA VAL A 65 2.84 23.25 1.19
C VAL A 65 1.37 22.94 1.43
N GLU A 66 0.83 23.49 2.51
CA GLU A 66 -0.58 23.35 2.85
C GLU A 66 -1.42 24.42 2.13
N LYS A 67 -2.50 23.99 1.50
CA LYS A 67 -3.48 24.86 0.88
C LYS A 67 -4.88 24.32 1.17
N ASP A 68 -5.76 25.17 1.64
CA ASP A 68 -7.15 24.81 1.98
C ASP A 68 -7.27 23.65 2.98
N GLY A 69 -6.30 23.51 3.90
CA GLY A 69 -6.24 22.46 4.92
C GLY A 69 -5.61 21.14 4.45
N GLU A 70 -5.10 21.09 3.22
CA GLU A 70 -4.50 19.88 2.65
C GLU A 70 -3.11 20.12 2.09
N ILE A 71 -2.21 19.16 2.31
CA ILE A 71 -0.89 19.15 1.69
C ILE A 71 -1.02 18.71 0.23
N ASN A 72 -0.31 19.41 -0.65
CA ASN A 72 -0.32 19.11 -2.08
C ASN A 72 0.28 17.71 -2.38
N SER A 73 -0.43 16.89 -3.16
CA SER A 73 -0.01 15.56 -3.61
C SER A 73 0.41 15.50 -5.09
N ALA A 74 0.32 16.61 -5.83
CA ALA A 74 0.71 16.63 -7.23
C ALA A 74 2.24 16.50 -7.41
N PRO A 75 2.73 15.97 -8.53
CA PRO A 75 4.16 15.88 -8.83
C PRO A 75 4.79 17.25 -9.07
N THR A 76 6.08 17.40 -8.72
CA THR A 76 6.89 18.61 -9.02
C THR A 76 7.59 18.54 -10.36
N GLY A 77 7.80 17.32 -10.91
CA GLY A 77 8.52 17.08 -12.15
C GLY A 77 7.62 17.08 -13.38
N THR A 78 7.68 16.02 -14.17
CA THR A 78 6.82 15.85 -15.33
C THR A 78 5.36 15.82 -14.91
N ASN A 79 4.64 16.81 -15.30
CA ASN A 79 3.29 17.07 -14.89
C ASN A 79 2.36 16.82 -16.07
N THR A 80 1.63 15.71 -16.01
CA THR A 80 0.76 15.27 -17.11
C THR A 80 -0.49 16.13 -17.31
N ASP A 81 -0.86 16.95 -16.34
CA ASP A 81 -2.04 17.82 -16.36
C ASP A 81 -1.73 19.31 -16.29
N GLY A 82 -0.47 19.71 -16.42
CA GLY A 82 -0.06 21.10 -16.40
C GLY A 82 -0.10 21.75 -15.00
N LYS A 83 -0.11 20.93 -13.93
CA LYS A 83 -0.18 21.39 -12.54
C LYS A 83 1.04 20.90 -11.75
N ALA A 84 2.06 21.74 -11.63
CA ALA A 84 3.17 21.44 -10.75
C ALA A 84 2.76 21.55 -9.27
N ALA A 85 3.33 20.70 -8.43
CA ALA A 85 3.17 20.85 -6.99
C ALA A 85 4.01 22.03 -6.50
N GLU A 86 3.44 22.80 -5.60
CA GLU A 86 4.21 23.68 -4.75
C GLU A 86 4.76 22.88 -3.56
N VAL A 87 6.08 22.84 -3.41
CA VAL A 87 6.81 22.28 -2.27
C VAL A 87 7.77 23.31 -1.74
N GLN A 88 8.22 23.14 -0.50
CA GLN A 88 9.13 24.05 0.18
C GLN A 88 10.32 23.29 0.76
N ASP A 89 11.41 24.01 1.01
CA ASP A 89 12.48 23.51 1.85
C ASP A 89 12.04 23.50 3.32
N ALA A 90 12.48 22.50 4.07
CA ALA A 90 12.20 22.38 5.50
C ALA A 90 13.50 22.38 6.31
N GLU A 91 13.48 22.97 7.49
CA GLU A 91 14.59 22.90 8.44
C GLU A 91 14.45 21.62 9.27
N LEU A 92 15.54 20.87 9.39
CA LEU A 92 15.67 19.70 10.26
C LEU A 92 16.85 19.92 11.21
N GLU A 93 16.61 19.90 12.52
CA GLU A 93 17.66 20.00 13.51
C GLU A 93 17.91 18.63 14.16
N VAL A 94 19.12 18.11 14.03
CA VAL A 94 19.55 16.85 14.64
C VAL A 94 20.90 17.07 15.34
N ASN A 95 20.98 16.64 16.59
CA ASN A 95 22.19 16.77 17.42
C ASN A 95 22.74 18.19 17.49
N GLY A 96 21.87 19.23 17.45
CA GLY A 96 22.25 20.65 17.50
C GLY A 96 22.81 21.19 16.19
N LYS A 97 22.78 20.42 15.10
CA LYS A 97 23.14 20.84 13.75
C LYS A 97 21.90 20.99 12.89
N LYS A 98 21.82 22.03 12.10
CA LYS A 98 20.72 22.30 11.18
C LYS A 98 21.03 21.80 9.78
N TYR A 99 20.03 21.18 9.17
CA TYR A 99 20.01 20.70 7.80
C TYR A 99 18.79 21.25 7.09
N VAL A 100 18.82 21.24 5.77
CA VAL A 100 17.67 21.53 4.92
C VAL A 100 17.18 20.24 4.32
N VAL A 101 15.90 19.92 4.43
CA VAL A 101 15.27 18.80 3.70
C VAL A 101 14.62 19.38 2.44
N ARG A 102 14.87 18.77 1.29
CA ARG A 102 14.42 19.25 -0.01
C ARG A 102 13.88 18.11 -0.90
N GLU A 103 12.68 18.30 -1.44
CA GLU A 103 12.20 17.47 -2.54
C GLU A 103 12.86 17.95 -3.85
N LEU A 104 13.76 17.14 -4.41
CA LEU A 104 14.48 17.45 -5.64
C LEU A 104 13.61 17.24 -6.88
N ALA A 105 12.82 16.18 -6.88
CA ALA A 105 11.88 15.87 -7.94
C ALA A 105 10.80 14.87 -7.46
N SER A 106 9.64 14.96 -8.04
CA SER A 106 8.63 13.90 -7.98
C SER A 106 7.91 13.75 -9.31
N GLN A 107 7.44 12.54 -9.60
CA GLN A 107 6.78 12.22 -10.87
C GLN A 107 5.75 11.13 -10.66
N GLU A 108 4.61 11.22 -11.39
CA GLU A 108 3.68 10.11 -11.54
C GLU A 108 4.34 9.01 -12.40
N MET A 109 4.37 7.79 -11.90
CA MET A 109 4.93 6.65 -12.60
C MET A 109 3.90 6.04 -13.54
N LYS A 110 3.68 6.74 -14.65
CA LYS A 110 2.72 6.42 -15.69
C LYS A 110 3.44 6.19 -17.00
N ASN A 111 3.20 5.05 -17.63
CA ASN A 111 3.80 4.72 -18.91
C ASN A 111 3.06 5.35 -20.09
N SER A 112 3.63 5.22 -21.30
CA SER A 112 3.05 5.79 -22.53
C SER A 112 1.70 5.20 -22.93
N ALA A 113 1.34 4.03 -22.41
CA ALA A 113 0.03 3.40 -22.60
C ALA A 113 -1.01 3.89 -21.59
N GLY A 114 -0.60 4.73 -20.61
CA GLY A 114 -1.48 5.28 -19.59
C GLY A 114 -1.60 4.44 -18.31
N ALA A 115 -0.91 3.30 -18.22
CA ALA A 115 -0.88 2.52 -16.99
C ALA A 115 -0.02 3.21 -15.93
N THR A 116 -0.55 3.31 -14.72
CA THR A 116 0.07 3.92 -13.54
C THR A 116 0.74 2.85 -12.65
N TRP A 117 1.48 3.27 -11.62
CA TRP A 117 2.27 2.39 -10.76
C TRP A 117 3.35 1.61 -11.54
N ASP A 118 3.81 2.16 -12.65
CA ASP A 118 4.68 1.47 -13.59
C ASP A 118 6.13 1.43 -13.11
N ALA A 119 6.60 0.23 -12.78
CA ALA A 119 7.93 -0.02 -12.26
C ALA A 119 9.04 0.33 -13.28
N ALA A 120 8.80 0.11 -14.59
CA ALA A 120 9.76 0.44 -15.63
C ALA A 120 9.94 1.96 -15.76
N THR A 121 8.84 2.71 -15.68
CA THR A 121 8.88 4.18 -15.65
C THR A 121 9.67 4.68 -14.43
N ALA A 122 9.49 4.07 -13.24
CA ALA A 122 10.22 4.41 -12.04
C ALA A 122 11.73 4.14 -12.19
N GLY A 123 12.11 2.98 -12.76
CA GLY A 123 13.52 2.66 -13.06
C GLY A 123 14.17 3.65 -14.05
N ASN A 124 13.42 4.12 -15.06
CA ASN A 124 13.90 5.15 -15.98
C ASN A 124 14.00 6.52 -15.31
N ALA A 125 13.05 6.85 -14.44
CA ALA A 125 13.04 8.13 -13.72
C ALA A 125 14.27 8.27 -12.82
N ILE A 126 14.64 7.24 -12.06
CA ILE A 126 15.83 7.29 -11.20
C ILE A 126 17.11 7.42 -12.00
N GLY A 127 17.20 6.82 -13.19
CA GLY A 127 18.32 7.00 -14.12
C GLY A 127 18.47 8.47 -14.56
N THR A 128 17.36 9.12 -14.87
CA THR A 128 17.32 10.54 -15.23
C THR A 128 17.65 11.44 -14.05
N TRP A 129 17.08 11.18 -12.88
CA TRP A 129 17.31 11.97 -11.68
C TRP A 129 18.73 11.83 -11.17
N SER A 130 19.29 10.62 -11.15
CA SER A 130 20.68 10.40 -10.76
C SER A 130 21.69 11.11 -11.69
N SER A 131 21.35 11.26 -12.97
CA SER A 131 22.14 12.04 -13.91
C SER A 131 22.04 13.56 -13.68
N SER A 132 20.85 14.04 -13.26
CA SER A 132 20.59 15.46 -13.05
C SER A 132 21.06 15.97 -11.70
N PHE A 133 20.87 15.21 -10.64
CA PHE A 133 21.12 15.62 -9.25
C PHE A 133 22.35 14.97 -8.62
N GLY A 134 22.82 13.86 -9.17
CA GLY A 134 24.05 13.23 -8.71
C GLY A 134 23.98 12.79 -7.25
N ASP A 135 24.99 13.23 -6.50
CA ASP A 135 25.14 12.93 -5.06
C ASP A 135 24.30 13.83 -4.16
N SER A 136 23.50 14.72 -4.73
CA SER A 136 22.47 15.45 -3.98
C SER A 136 21.22 14.63 -3.72
N ILE A 137 21.08 13.41 -4.31
CA ILE A 137 20.02 12.50 -3.93
C ILE A 137 20.51 11.66 -2.74
N ASP A 138 19.94 11.91 -1.58
CA ASP A 138 20.28 11.23 -0.33
C ASP A 138 19.27 10.15 0.03
N VAL A 139 18.00 10.32 -0.41
CA VAL A 139 16.89 9.43 -0.14
C VAL A 139 16.01 9.26 -1.38
N VAL A 140 15.53 8.05 -1.60
CA VAL A 140 14.49 7.75 -2.59
C VAL A 140 13.24 7.28 -1.86
N VAL A 141 12.10 7.86 -2.17
CA VAL A 141 10.80 7.45 -1.63
C VAL A 141 9.89 7.03 -2.77
N SER A 142 9.17 5.96 -2.57
CA SER A 142 8.20 5.43 -3.53
C SER A 142 6.86 5.16 -2.87
N ASN A 143 5.78 5.42 -3.58
CA ASN A 143 4.44 5.09 -3.08
C ASN A 143 4.18 3.58 -2.96
N ASN A 144 4.96 2.72 -3.64
CA ASN A 144 4.91 1.27 -3.43
C ASN A 144 6.29 0.60 -3.65
N ASP A 145 6.40 -0.66 -3.24
CA ASP A 145 7.62 -1.46 -3.38
C ASP A 145 7.94 -1.81 -4.83
N GLY A 146 6.94 -2.06 -5.67
CA GLY A 146 7.19 -2.42 -7.06
C GLY A 146 8.01 -1.35 -7.80
N MET A 147 7.62 -0.08 -7.64
CA MET A 147 8.37 1.06 -8.17
C MET A 147 9.68 1.29 -7.40
N GLY A 148 9.63 1.21 -6.05
CA GLY A 148 10.79 1.40 -5.18
C GLY A 148 11.91 0.42 -5.48
N MET A 149 11.60 -0.86 -5.64
CA MET A 149 12.57 -1.91 -6.00
C MET A 149 13.15 -1.71 -7.40
N SER A 150 12.32 -1.28 -8.36
CA SER A 150 12.82 -0.92 -9.69
C SER A 150 13.84 0.21 -9.64
N MET A 151 13.58 1.26 -8.84
CA MET A 151 14.51 2.37 -8.64
C MET A 151 15.80 1.92 -7.90
N PHE A 152 15.65 1.13 -6.83
CA PHE A 152 16.77 0.60 -6.06
C PHE A 152 17.71 -0.26 -6.92
N ASN A 153 17.14 -1.11 -7.78
CA ASN A 153 17.91 -1.96 -8.69
C ASN A 153 18.54 -1.18 -9.84
N ALA A 154 17.84 -0.16 -10.36
CA ALA A 154 18.34 0.68 -11.45
C ALA A 154 19.41 1.71 -11.01
N TRP A 155 19.62 1.90 -9.71
CA TRP A 155 20.66 2.79 -9.21
C TRP A 155 22.06 2.29 -9.60
N SER A 156 22.72 3.01 -10.47
CA SER A 156 23.96 2.55 -11.14
C SER A 156 25.26 2.93 -10.44
N LYS A 157 25.21 3.69 -9.34
CA LYS A 157 26.38 4.10 -8.59
C LYS A 157 26.74 3.08 -7.50
N ASP A 158 28.04 3.04 -7.14
CA ASP A 158 28.57 2.05 -6.18
C ASP A 158 27.91 2.14 -4.79
N ASN A 159 27.52 3.33 -4.35
CA ASN A 159 26.87 3.54 -3.07
C ASN A 159 25.34 3.59 -3.28
N LYS A 160 24.63 2.54 -2.90
CA LYS A 160 23.17 2.51 -2.91
C LYS A 160 22.60 3.66 -2.09
N VAL A 161 21.54 4.28 -2.59
CA VAL A 161 20.76 5.27 -1.86
C VAL A 161 19.64 4.55 -1.11
N PRO A 162 19.40 4.84 0.18
CA PRO A 162 18.28 4.24 0.90
C PRO A 162 16.99 4.58 0.19
N THR A 163 16.27 3.52 -0.17
CA THR A 163 14.99 3.61 -0.90
C THR A 163 13.89 3.08 -0.01
N PHE A 164 12.78 3.79 0.07
CA PHE A 164 11.64 3.45 0.90
C PHE A 164 10.43 3.20 0.03
N GLY A 165 9.72 2.11 0.33
CA GLY A 165 8.51 1.72 -0.37
C GLY A 165 7.30 1.57 0.53
N TYR A 166 6.35 0.78 0.05
CA TYR A 166 5.11 0.43 0.72
C TYR A 166 4.62 -0.91 0.17
N ASP A 167 3.93 -1.73 0.96
CA ASP A 167 3.31 -3.02 0.69
C ASP A 167 4.00 -4.20 1.38
N ALA A 168 5.25 -4.04 1.81
CA ALA A 168 6.10 -5.11 2.37
C ALA A 168 6.17 -6.34 1.45
N ASN A 169 6.37 -6.12 0.15
CA ASN A 169 6.60 -7.19 -0.80
C ASN A 169 7.87 -7.98 -0.42
N SER A 170 7.85 -9.28 -0.61
CA SER A 170 8.91 -10.17 -0.13
C SER A 170 10.31 -9.82 -0.67
N ASP A 171 10.40 -9.34 -1.89
CA ASP A 171 11.66 -8.87 -2.50
C ASP A 171 12.16 -7.57 -1.85
N ALA A 172 11.28 -6.63 -1.55
CA ALA A 172 11.62 -5.39 -0.86
C ALA A 172 12.04 -5.66 0.60
N VAL A 173 11.32 -6.51 1.31
CA VAL A 173 11.68 -6.94 2.68
C VAL A 173 13.06 -7.61 2.69
N ALA A 174 13.35 -8.51 1.73
CA ALA A 174 14.66 -9.15 1.61
C ALA A 174 15.77 -8.12 1.30
N ALA A 175 15.49 -7.13 0.44
CA ALA A 175 16.44 -6.10 0.05
C ALA A 175 16.82 -5.13 1.19
N ILE A 176 16.11 -5.11 2.30
CA ILE A 176 16.50 -4.33 3.49
C ILE A 176 17.89 -4.77 3.99
N ALA A 177 18.20 -6.05 3.92
CA ALA A 177 19.55 -6.56 4.23
C ALA A 177 20.63 -6.04 3.28
N GLU A 178 20.25 -5.57 2.09
CA GLU A 178 21.14 -5.07 1.03
C GLU A 178 21.17 -3.52 0.96
N GLY A 179 20.47 -2.84 1.88
CA GLY A 179 20.45 -1.38 1.97
C GLY A 179 19.19 -0.71 1.46
N TYR A 180 18.11 -1.47 1.16
CA TYR A 180 16.77 -0.89 1.02
C TYR A 180 16.38 -0.29 2.37
N GLY A 181 15.91 0.97 2.40
CA GLY A 181 15.73 1.72 3.64
C GLY A 181 14.59 1.18 4.51
N GLY A 182 13.52 0.72 3.88
CA GLY A 182 12.36 0.15 4.55
C GLY A 182 11.10 0.17 3.69
N THR A 183 10.08 -0.47 4.19
CA THR A 183 8.75 -0.52 3.57
C THR A 183 7.66 -0.47 4.64
N VAL A 184 6.41 -0.31 4.25
CA VAL A 184 5.27 -0.37 5.17
C VAL A 184 4.45 -1.61 4.87
N SER A 185 4.24 -2.45 5.88
CA SER A 185 3.25 -3.52 5.80
C SER A 185 1.86 -2.95 6.07
N GLN A 186 0.94 -3.21 5.15
CA GLN A 186 -0.49 -2.94 5.35
C GLN A 186 -1.23 -4.17 5.89
N HIS A 187 -0.52 -5.18 6.37
CA HIS A 187 -1.05 -6.45 6.85
C HIS A 187 -2.08 -7.07 5.89
N ALA A 188 -1.62 -7.38 4.68
CA ALA A 188 -2.45 -7.95 3.64
C ALA A 188 -3.13 -9.27 4.04
N ASP A 189 -2.48 -10.06 4.88
CA ASP A 189 -2.99 -11.28 5.51
C ASP A 189 -4.21 -11.01 6.41
N VAL A 190 -4.11 -9.99 7.27
CA VAL A 190 -5.22 -9.54 8.11
C VAL A 190 -6.38 -9.04 7.27
N GLN A 191 -6.09 -8.23 6.25
CA GLN A 191 -7.12 -7.72 5.33
C GLN A 191 -7.81 -8.87 4.57
N ALA A 192 -7.05 -9.84 4.07
CA ALA A 192 -7.58 -11.00 3.34
C ALA A 192 -8.52 -11.83 4.23
N TYR A 193 -8.06 -12.14 5.46
CA TYR A 193 -8.90 -12.85 6.42
C TYR A 193 -10.16 -12.08 6.79
N LEU A 194 -10.04 -10.81 7.17
CA LEU A 194 -11.17 -9.96 7.53
C LEU A 194 -12.22 -9.91 6.40
N THR A 195 -11.76 -9.75 5.15
CA THR A 195 -12.64 -9.69 3.98
C THR A 195 -13.50 -10.95 3.86
N LEU A 196 -12.85 -12.10 3.89
CA LEU A 196 -13.57 -13.37 3.72
C LEU A 196 -14.35 -13.78 4.98
N ARG A 197 -13.84 -13.43 6.18
CA ARG A 197 -14.50 -13.75 7.44
C ARG A 197 -15.80 -12.97 7.62
N VAL A 198 -15.78 -11.66 7.42
CA VAL A 198 -16.99 -10.82 7.47
C VAL A 198 -18.02 -11.31 6.47
N LEU A 199 -17.59 -11.67 5.27
CA LEU A 199 -18.46 -12.21 4.23
C LEU A 199 -19.07 -13.54 4.64
N ARG A 200 -18.27 -14.46 5.17
CA ARG A 200 -18.74 -15.77 5.66
C ARG A 200 -19.77 -15.61 6.77
N ASN A 201 -19.49 -14.74 7.74
CA ASN A 201 -20.41 -14.48 8.86
C ASN A 201 -21.76 -13.92 8.38
N ALA A 202 -21.73 -12.99 7.42
CA ALA A 202 -22.93 -12.43 6.82
C ALA A 202 -23.76 -13.50 6.08
N LEU A 203 -23.11 -14.41 5.35
CA LEU A 203 -23.75 -15.51 4.64
C LEU A 203 -24.35 -16.57 5.57
N ASP A 204 -23.76 -16.76 6.75
CA ASP A 204 -24.28 -17.66 7.77
C ASP A 204 -25.39 -17.01 8.63
N GLY A 205 -25.57 -15.69 8.54
CA GLY A 205 -26.52 -14.94 9.36
C GLY A 205 -26.13 -14.88 10.83
N VAL A 206 -24.82 -15.02 11.13
CA VAL A 206 -24.25 -14.86 12.46
C VAL A 206 -23.68 -13.46 12.65
N ASP A 207 -23.23 -13.17 13.87
CA ASP A 207 -22.62 -11.88 14.17
C ASP A 207 -21.36 -11.66 13.31
N VAL A 208 -21.23 -10.48 12.71
CA VAL A 208 -20.17 -10.19 11.73
C VAL A 208 -18.77 -10.26 12.33
N ASP A 209 -18.65 -10.12 13.65
CA ASP A 209 -17.39 -10.21 14.40
C ASP A 209 -17.03 -11.62 14.88
N THR A 210 -17.87 -12.64 14.61
CA THR A 210 -17.55 -14.04 14.95
C THR A 210 -16.23 -14.46 14.29
N GLY A 211 -15.23 -14.88 15.10
CA GLY A 211 -13.87 -15.14 14.65
C GLY A 211 -13.00 -13.89 14.48
N ILE A 212 -13.56 -12.70 14.81
CA ILE A 212 -12.88 -11.41 14.84
C ILE A 212 -13.09 -10.84 16.25
N GLY A 213 -12.05 -10.84 17.08
CA GLY A 213 -12.16 -10.50 18.51
C GLY A 213 -12.79 -11.59 19.37
N THR A 214 -13.64 -12.45 18.81
CA THR A 214 -14.23 -13.62 19.47
C THR A 214 -13.94 -14.88 18.66
N ALA A 215 -13.66 -15.99 19.35
CA ALA A 215 -13.41 -17.25 18.67
C ALA A 215 -14.66 -17.79 17.97
N ASP A 216 -14.46 -18.33 16.76
CA ASP A 216 -15.47 -19.13 16.09
C ASP A 216 -15.55 -20.56 16.68
N GLU A 217 -16.47 -21.38 16.15
CA GLU A 217 -16.63 -22.77 16.65
C GLU A 217 -15.45 -23.71 16.28
N ALA A 218 -14.59 -23.34 15.33
CA ALA A 218 -13.34 -24.03 15.04
C ALA A 218 -12.18 -23.57 15.94
N GLY A 219 -12.42 -22.55 16.79
CA GLY A 219 -11.44 -21.96 17.68
C GLY A 219 -10.54 -20.91 17.05
N ASN A 220 -10.87 -20.44 15.83
CA ASN A 220 -10.14 -19.36 15.19
C ASN A 220 -10.59 -18.01 15.75
N VAL A 221 -9.63 -17.12 15.96
CA VAL A 221 -9.89 -15.76 16.42
C VAL A 221 -8.81 -14.82 15.86
N LEU A 222 -9.23 -13.66 15.35
CA LEU A 222 -8.33 -12.57 15.03
C LEU A 222 -8.09 -11.72 16.28
N SER A 223 -6.83 -11.49 16.64
CA SER A 223 -6.47 -10.67 17.79
C SER A 223 -6.73 -9.17 17.51
N GLU A 224 -7.21 -8.44 18.52
CA GLU A 224 -7.53 -7.01 18.42
C GLU A 224 -6.30 -6.11 18.23
N ASP A 225 -5.10 -6.63 18.43
CA ASP A 225 -3.84 -5.88 18.27
C ASP A 225 -3.40 -5.69 16.79
N VAL A 226 -4.05 -6.37 15.83
CA VAL A 226 -3.70 -6.29 14.40
C VAL A 226 -4.73 -5.57 13.55
N TYR A 227 -5.86 -5.16 14.12
CA TYR A 227 -6.89 -4.39 13.42
C TYR A 227 -7.54 -3.33 14.32
N LYS A 228 -8.27 -2.42 13.70
CA LYS A 228 -9.17 -1.46 14.35
C LYS A 228 -10.55 -1.57 13.72
N TYR A 229 -11.58 -1.56 14.54
CA TYR A 229 -12.96 -1.44 14.09
C TYR A 229 -13.48 -0.03 14.31
N SER A 230 -14.11 0.56 13.30
CA SER A 230 -14.85 1.82 13.37
C SER A 230 -16.35 1.53 13.31
N GLU A 231 -17.05 1.74 14.42
CA GLU A 231 -18.49 1.55 14.47
C GLU A 231 -19.23 2.60 13.63
N GLU A 232 -18.75 3.84 13.61
CA GLU A 232 -19.32 4.94 12.82
C GLU A 232 -19.29 4.61 11.31
N GLU A 233 -18.17 4.09 10.83
CA GLU A 233 -17.95 3.75 9.41
C GLU A 233 -18.36 2.31 9.09
N ARG A 234 -18.67 1.49 10.11
CA ARG A 234 -18.88 0.03 9.99
C ARG A 234 -17.75 -0.66 9.24
N SER A 235 -16.52 -0.36 9.65
CA SER A 235 -15.32 -0.70 8.89
C SER A 235 -14.26 -1.35 9.77
N TYR A 236 -13.62 -2.38 9.23
CA TYR A 236 -12.43 -3.00 9.80
C TYR A 236 -11.20 -2.48 9.06
N TYR A 237 -10.20 -2.04 9.80
CA TYR A 237 -8.94 -1.54 9.29
C TYR A 237 -7.79 -2.36 9.84
N ALA A 238 -7.08 -3.09 8.98
CA ALA A 238 -5.78 -3.68 9.34
C ALA A 238 -4.80 -2.55 9.70
N LEU A 239 -4.00 -2.76 10.73
CA LEU A 239 -3.02 -1.76 11.18
C LEU A 239 -1.79 -1.77 10.26
N ASN A 240 -1.31 -0.60 9.88
CA ASN A 240 -0.06 -0.48 9.13
C ASN A 240 1.14 -0.51 10.07
N ALA A 241 2.25 -1.11 9.63
CA ALA A 241 3.48 -1.21 10.39
C ALA A 241 4.71 -0.90 9.54
N ALA A 242 5.66 -0.14 10.08
CA ALA A 242 6.95 0.07 9.44
C ALA A 242 7.80 -1.21 9.48
N VAL A 243 8.38 -1.57 8.36
CA VAL A 243 9.32 -2.68 8.21
C VAL A 243 10.70 -2.12 7.87
N THR A 244 11.63 -2.25 8.79
CA THR A 244 12.95 -1.63 8.74
C THR A 244 14.05 -2.66 9.06
N ALA A 245 15.30 -2.23 9.07
CA ALA A 245 16.43 -3.07 9.47
C ALA A 245 16.29 -3.68 10.88
N ASP A 246 15.48 -3.06 11.73
CA ASP A 246 15.31 -3.49 13.12
C ASP A 246 14.33 -4.69 13.24
N ASN A 247 13.39 -4.86 12.29
CA ASN A 247 12.33 -5.89 12.39
C ASN A 247 12.03 -6.67 11.09
N TYR A 248 12.74 -6.40 9.97
CA TYR A 248 12.42 -7.04 8.68
C TYR A 248 12.45 -8.58 8.72
N LYS A 249 13.20 -9.16 9.65
CA LYS A 249 13.28 -10.62 9.79
C LYS A 249 11.96 -11.25 10.21
N ASP A 250 11.12 -10.49 10.90
CA ASP A 250 9.77 -10.93 11.28
C ASP A 250 8.83 -11.00 10.07
N PHE A 251 9.20 -10.33 8.95
CA PHE A 251 8.47 -10.27 7.69
C PHE A 251 9.09 -11.08 6.55
N THR A 252 10.25 -11.73 6.75
CA THR A 252 10.93 -12.52 5.70
C THR A 252 10.28 -13.87 5.46
N ASP A 253 9.55 -14.41 6.42
CA ASP A 253 8.75 -15.60 6.22
C ASP A 253 7.40 -15.19 5.64
N SER A 254 7.16 -15.50 4.36
CA SER A 254 5.87 -15.28 3.69
C SER A 254 4.70 -16.00 4.37
N THR A 255 5.00 -16.87 5.32
CA THR A 255 4.00 -17.51 6.20
C THR A 255 3.56 -16.62 7.33
N VAL A 256 4.16 -15.40 7.45
CA VAL A 256 3.55 -14.27 8.10
C VAL A 256 3.68 -14.13 9.60
N VAL A 257 3.90 -12.92 9.94
CA VAL A 257 3.77 -12.32 11.27
C VAL A 257 2.48 -12.73 11.99
N TRP A 258 1.45 -13.11 11.24
CA TRP A 258 0.19 -13.50 11.84
C TRP A 258 -0.55 -14.57 11.02
N LYS A 259 -0.97 -15.67 11.67
CA LYS A 259 -1.79 -16.73 11.06
C LYS A 259 -3.13 -16.81 11.78
N PRO A 260 -4.17 -16.12 11.29
CA PRO A 260 -5.43 -16.00 12.00
C PRO A 260 -6.23 -17.30 12.02
N VAL A 261 -6.16 -18.08 10.95
CA VAL A 261 -6.97 -19.28 10.73
C VAL A 261 -6.05 -20.45 10.43
N SER A 262 -6.18 -21.51 11.19
CA SER A 262 -5.50 -22.78 10.93
C SER A 262 -6.47 -23.95 10.78
N ASN A 263 -7.72 -23.78 11.21
CA ASN A 263 -8.72 -24.83 11.24
C ASN A 263 -9.86 -24.51 10.28
N GLN A 264 -10.16 -25.46 9.42
CA GLN A 264 -11.30 -25.35 8.50
C GLN A 264 -12.62 -25.39 9.27
N LEU A 265 -13.59 -24.59 8.86
CA LEU A 265 -14.96 -24.66 9.36
C LEU A 265 -15.63 -25.99 8.99
N ASP A 266 -16.47 -26.49 9.88
CA ASP A 266 -17.26 -27.71 9.63
C ASP A 266 -18.25 -27.48 8.48
N SER A 267 -18.00 -28.11 7.33
CA SER A 267 -18.84 -27.96 6.13
C SER A 267 -20.28 -28.42 6.28
N SER A 268 -20.57 -29.26 7.30
CA SER A 268 -21.95 -29.66 7.59
C SER A 268 -22.77 -28.54 8.23
N LYS A 269 -22.11 -27.60 8.88
CA LYS A 269 -22.72 -26.43 9.52
C LYS A 269 -22.55 -25.17 8.67
N HIS A 270 -21.42 -25.08 7.97
CA HIS A 270 -21.07 -23.98 7.09
C HIS A 270 -20.93 -24.48 5.66
N PRO A 271 -22.05 -24.73 4.93
CA PRO A 271 -22.00 -25.23 3.57
C PRO A 271 -21.27 -24.25 2.65
N THR A 272 -20.58 -24.79 1.65
CA THR A 272 -19.84 -23.98 0.68
C THR A 272 -20.73 -22.93 0.02
N LYS A 273 -20.22 -21.71 -0.06
CA LYS A 273 -20.88 -20.55 -0.65
C LYS A 273 -20.05 -20.00 -1.81
N LYS A 274 -20.73 -19.66 -2.90
CA LYS A 274 -20.09 -19.13 -4.09
C LYS A 274 -19.96 -17.61 -4.02
N VAL A 275 -18.74 -17.10 -4.15
CA VAL A 275 -18.41 -15.68 -4.04
C VAL A 275 -17.77 -15.17 -5.32
N TRP A 276 -18.22 -14.02 -5.81
CA TRP A 276 -17.53 -13.25 -6.84
C TRP A 276 -16.64 -12.20 -6.17
N LEU A 277 -15.32 -12.22 -6.44
CA LEU A 277 -14.38 -11.28 -5.87
C LEU A 277 -13.62 -10.55 -6.99
N ASN A 278 -13.78 -9.25 -7.03
CA ASN A 278 -13.08 -8.40 -7.98
C ASN A 278 -11.73 -7.97 -7.43
N ILE A 279 -10.67 -8.22 -8.21
CA ILE A 279 -9.32 -7.67 -8.00
C ILE A 279 -9.18 -6.46 -8.92
N TYR A 280 -8.93 -5.29 -8.36
CA TYR A 280 -8.85 -4.00 -9.05
C TYR A 280 -7.94 -4.02 -10.29
N ASN A 281 -6.73 -4.52 -10.15
CA ASN A 281 -5.73 -4.57 -11.21
C ASN A 281 -4.92 -5.87 -11.13
N ALA A 282 -5.13 -6.78 -12.07
CA ALA A 282 -4.44 -8.07 -12.11
C ALA A 282 -2.94 -7.96 -12.43
N SER A 283 -2.48 -6.84 -12.98
CA SER A 283 -1.06 -6.57 -13.24
C SER A 283 -0.35 -5.85 -12.09
N ASP A 284 -1.06 -5.42 -11.07
CA ASP A 284 -0.47 -4.89 -9.84
C ASP A 284 0.24 -6.01 -9.06
N ASN A 285 1.52 -5.79 -8.73
CA ASN A 285 2.35 -6.82 -8.09
C ASN A 285 1.86 -7.17 -6.68
N PHE A 286 1.45 -6.20 -5.89
CA PHE A 286 0.91 -6.46 -4.56
C PHE A 286 -0.38 -7.29 -4.63
N LEU A 287 -1.31 -6.90 -5.49
CA LEU A 287 -2.60 -7.58 -5.62
C LEU A 287 -2.45 -9.00 -6.15
N SER A 288 -1.62 -9.22 -7.17
CA SER A 288 -1.47 -10.53 -7.83
C SER A 288 -0.52 -11.49 -7.10
N SER A 289 0.55 -10.97 -6.49
CA SER A 289 1.60 -11.81 -5.89
C SER A 289 1.50 -11.92 -4.37
N THR A 290 0.74 -11.05 -3.71
CA THR A 290 0.60 -11.03 -2.25
C THR A 290 -0.86 -11.19 -1.81
N TYR A 291 -1.74 -10.25 -2.18
CA TYR A 291 -3.09 -10.21 -1.62
C TYR A 291 -3.98 -11.36 -2.11
N GLN A 292 -4.02 -11.63 -3.42
CA GLN A 292 -4.83 -12.75 -3.96
C GLN A 292 -4.39 -14.12 -3.44
N PRO A 293 -3.09 -14.46 -3.38
CA PRO A 293 -2.65 -15.71 -2.74
C PRO A 293 -3.06 -15.83 -1.27
N LEU A 294 -3.07 -14.73 -0.52
CA LEU A 294 -3.54 -14.72 0.87
C LEU A 294 -5.05 -14.97 0.96
N LEU A 295 -5.85 -14.37 0.09
CA LEU A 295 -7.27 -14.68 0.00
C LEU A 295 -7.49 -16.18 -0.29
N GLN A 296 -6.75 -16.75 -1.25
CA GLN A 296 -6.80 -18.16 -1.61
C GLN A 296 -6.39 -19.12 -0.48
N ASN A 297 -5.58 -18.65 0.48
CA ASN A 297 -5.25 -19.44 1.66
C ASN A 297 -6.40 -19.53 2.67
N TYR A 298 -7.33 -18.58 2.65
CA TYR A 298 -8.43 -18.52 3.62
C TYR A 298 -9.79 -18.92 3.06
N ASP A 299 -10.01 -18.86 1.75
CA ASP A 299 -11.32 -19.18 1.14
C ASP A 299 -11.73 -20.64 1.40
N ASP A 300 -10.84 -21.59 1.17
CA ASP A 300 -11.07 -23.00 1.45
C ASP A 300 -11.34 -23.26 2.95
N LEU A 301 -10.60 -22.60 3.83
CA LEU A 301 -10.75 -22.75 5.29
C LEU A 301 -12.09 -22.23 5.79
N LEU A 302 -12.66 -21.25 5.10
CA LEU A 302 -13.96 -20.66 5.38
C LEU A 302 -15.10 -21.25 4.54
N ASN A 303 -14.84 -22.34 3.81
CA ASN A 303 -15.81 -22.99 2.90
C ASN A 303 -16.41 -21.98 1.90
N LEU A 304 -15.57 -21.18 1.25
CA LEU A 304 -15.94 -20.25 0.19
C LEU A 304 -15.37 -20.73 -1.15
N ASP A 305 -16.22 -20.82 -2.17
CA ASP A 305 -15.82 -21.04 -3.57
C ASP A 305 -15.70 -19.67 -4.22
N VAL A 306 -14.49 -19.11 -4.23
CA VAL A 306 -14.24 -17.74 -4.66
C VAL A 306 -13.78 -17.69 -6.12
N GLU A 307 -14.59 -17.04 -6.96
CA GLU A 307 -14.20 -16.71 -8.33
C GLU A 307 -13.47 -15.35 -8.35
N TYR A 308 -12.15 -15.40 -8.55
CA TYR A 308 -11.29 -14.18 -8.59
C TYR A 308 -11.31 -13.57 -9.99
N ILE A 309 -11.83 -12.36 -10.09
CA ILE A 309 -11.91 -11.63 -11.37
C ILE A 309 -10.91 -10.49 -11.37
N GLY A 310 -9.83 -10.68 -12.14
CA GLY A 310 -8.80 -9.65 -12.32
C GLY A 310 -9.27 -8.53 -13.23
N GLY A 311 -9.06 -7.28 -12.80
CA GLY A 311 -9.30 -6.07 -13.55
C GLY A 311 -8.03 -5.56 -14.27
N ASP A 312 -8.24 -4.64 -15.18
CA ASP A 312 -7.22 -3.83 -15.86
C ASP A 312 -7.34 -2.33 -15.48
N GLY A 313 -7.66 -2.10 -14.24
CA GLY A 313 -7.99 -0.82 -13.65
C GLY A 313 -9.49 -0.68 -13.36
N GLN A 314 -9.83 0.28 -12.52
CA GLN A 314 -11.23 0.54 -12.16
C GLN A 314 -11.90 1.44 -13.18
N THR A 315 -12.54 0.84 -14.16
CA THR A 315 -13.62 1.50 -14.89
C THR A 315 -14.93 0.79 -14.54
N GLU A 316 -15.99 1.56 -14.44
CA GLU A 316 -17.35 1.07 -14.19
C GLU A 316 -17.75 -0.09 -15.10
N SER A 317 -17.48 0.06 -16.38
CA SER A 317 -17.77 -0.94 -17.39
C SER A 317 -16.98 -2.26 -17.18
N ASN A 318 -15.75 -2.19 -16.67
CA ASN A 318 -14.94 -3.39 -16.46
C ASN A 318 -15.44 -4.26 -15.32
N VAL A 319 -15.97 -3.65 -14.26
CA VAL A 319 -16.53 -4.38 -13.12
C VAL A 319 -17.89 -5.00 -13.50
N THR A 320 -18.80 -4.21 -14.05
CA THR A 320 -20.16 -4.65 -14.39
C THR A 320 -20.17 -5.67 -15.52
N ASN A 321 -19.36 -5.50 -16.56
CA ASN A 321 -19.31 -6.44 -17.69
C ASN A 321 -18.71 -7.80 -17.32
N ARG A 322 -17.92 -7.89 -16.26
CA ARG A 322 -17.31 -9.15 -15.82
C ARG A 322 -18.16 -9.91 -14.81
N LEU A 323 -19.17 -9.29 -14.24
CA LEU A 323 -20.08 -9.95 -13.29
C LEU A 323 -20.90 -11.08 -13.94
N GLY A 324 -21.25 -10.95 -15.21
CA GLY A 324 -22.06 -11.94 -15.91
C GLY A 324 -23.47 -12.06 -15.32
N ASN A 325 -23.86 -13.28 -14.91
CA ASN A 325 -25.13 -13.52 -14.23
C ASN A 325 -24.94 -13.41 -12.70
N PRO A 326 -25.40 -12.35 -12.04
CA PRO A 326 -25.21 -12.16 -10.60
C PRO A 326 -25.90 -13.26 -9.77
N ASN A 327 -26.99 -13.84 -10.25
CA ASN A 327 -27.77 -14.84 -9.52
C ASN A 327 -27.03 -16.19 -9.32
N GLN A 328 -25.83 -16.37 -9.87
CA GLN A 328 -25.03 -17.56 -9.65
C GLN A 328 -24.14 -17.49 -8.39
N TYR A 329 -24.06 -16.32 -7.76
CA TYR A 329 -23.23 -16.09 -6.57
C TYR A 329 -24.10 -15.85 -5.34
N ASP A 330 -23.61 -16.30 -4.19
CA ASP A 330 -24.22 -16.04 -2.90
C ASP A 330 -23.81 -14.65 -2.37
N ALA A 331 -22.63 -14.16 -2.76
CA ALA A 331 -22.12 -12.85 -2.34
C ALA A 331 -21.08 -12.26 -3.29
N PHE A 332 -20.80 -10.98 -3.09
CA PHE A 332 -19.83 -10.19 -3.86
C PHE A 332 -18.84 -9.50 -2.94
N ALA A 333 -17.55 -9.58 -3.28
CA ALA A 333 -16.50 -8.75 -2.67
C ALA A 333 -15.89 -7.85 -3.75
N ILE A 334 -15.88 -6.55 -3.49
CA ILE A 334 -15.45 -5.54 -4.47
C ILE A 334 -14.27 -4.77 -3.91
N ASN A 335 -13.13 -4.88 -4.59
CA ASN A 335 -11.95 -4.10 -4.30
C ASN A 335 -12.10 -2.68 -4.88
N MET A 336 -12.49 -1.73 -4.06
CA MET A 336 -12.80 -0.35 -4.45
C MET A 336 -11.68 0.61 -4.04
N VAL A 337 -10.99 1.22 -5.01
CA VAL A 337 -9.85 2.12 -4.80
C VAL A 337 -10.10 3.58 -5.22
N LYS A 338 -11.23 3.84 -5.90
CA LYS A 338 -11.65 5.19 -6.33
C LYS A 338 -13.07 5.47 -5.86
N THR A 339 -13.23 6.49 -5.05
CA THR A 339 -14.53 6.84 -4.44
C THR A 339 -15.54 7.42 -5.41
N ASP A 340 -15.09 8.03 -6.51
CA ASP A 340 -15.93 8.57 -7.57
C ASP A 340 -16.67 7.48 -8.39
N ASN A 341 -16.24 6.24 -8.30
CA ASN A 341 -16.87 5.08 -8.95
C ASN A 341 -17.95 4.40 -8.09
N ALA A 342 -18.29 4.91 -6.92
CA ALA A 342 -19.23 4.27 -6.00
C ALA A 342 -20.63 4.03 -6.61
N ALA A 343 -21.10 4.92 -7.48
CA ALA A 343 -22.40 4.80 -8.15
C ALA A 343 -22.51 3.53 -9.02
N SER A 344 -21.40 3.09 -9.62
CA SER A 344 -21.33 1.91 -10.47
C SER A 344 -21.53 0.62 -9.70
N TYR A 345 -20.98 0.56 -8.50
CA TYR A 345 -21.12 -0.59 -7.62
C TYR A 345 -22.53 -0.70 -7.03
N THR A 346 -23.19 0.43 -6.80
CA THR A 346 -24.57 0.47 -6.33
C THR A 346 -25.52 -0.24 -7.30
N ALA A 347 -25.27 -0.16 -8.60
CA ALA A 347 -26.06 -0.84 -9.60
C ALA A 347 -25.94 -2.38 -9.52
N ILE A 348 -24.78 -2.90 -9.10
CA ILE A 348 -24.54 -4.33 -8.86
C ILE A 348 -25.23 -4.78 -7.57
N LEU A 349 -25.10 -3.98 -6.51
CA LEU A 349 -25.64 -4.32 -5.19
C LEU A 349 -27.18 -4.26 -5.12
N ASN A 350 -27.84 -3.60 -6.05
CA ASN A 350 -29.29 -3.46 -6.12
C ASN A 350 -29.96 -4.48 -7.04
N GLN A 351 -29.24 -5.41 -7.63
CA GLN A 351 -29.77 -6.51 -8.43
C GLN A 351 -30.04 -7.75 -7.57
#